data_2646f9ee30e804cb7897db844ce1435d
#
_entry.id   2646f9ee30e804cb7897db844ce1435d
#
_cell.length_a   1.000
_cell.length_b   1.000
_cell.length_c   1.000
_cell.angle_alpha   90.00
_cell.angle_beta   90.00
_cell.angle_gamma   90.00
#
_symmetry.space_group_name_H-M   'P 1'
#
loop_
_entity.id
_entity.type
_entity.pdbx_description
1 polymer ?
#
loop_
_entity_poly.entity_id
_entity_poly.type
_entity_poly.pdbx_seq_one_letter_code
_entity_poly.pdbx_strand_id
1 'polypeptide(L)'
;MSKEFTIYYTSDTHGHIFPVNYAANCAEDGGLLNLAHKVKKDGNTLVLDGGDSLQGTPLTQYYLENRSVWPVHPVAAAFNAMGLDCFTLGNHDFNFGYEALRDFIDAMNAECLCANLTDLGGELSVRPWTVRTLENGLRVGITGVVTDFVNVWEQPCNMENLRISDAFTAAARAYEYLKGRCDVTVCIYHGGFEEDLSTGRLLSDSGENVGCKIARELGYDILLTGHQHMQVEGVELHGTYAVQPPANAPACVKLEASAGAGRVQCSSAMLQSGNEHSAEPYNTLCPLEEAVQSWLDSPVGLLTESVPPEGKLDVALYGSRVADLFNLVQLETTGADISCTSLGNDPIGLASPVTMRGITAAYLFANTLVVMEANEETIRSALERCASYFTLENGTPRVSNEFLLPKVEHYNYDFYAGISYSFDLRRPVGSRVISLTLPDGSPLGTKKYSLVTSNYRATGTGGYGALRCCRVLWRGGREMPDLTAEYVHKHSPLNVSRRGEMHVLW
;
A
#
# COMPACT_ATOMS: atom_id res chain seq x y z
N MET A 1 -26.67 -0.98 -34.55
CA MET A 1 -25.38 -0.29 -34.68
C MET A 1 -24.70 -0.43 -33.33
N SER A 2 -23.41 -0.71 -33.32
CA SER A 2 -22.62 -0.71 -32.07
C SER A 2 -22.50 0.72 -31.54
N LYS A 3 -22.48 0.86 -30.23
CA LYS A 3 -22.27 2.13 -29.51
C LYS A 3 -20.91 2.10 -28.88
N GLU A 4 -20.07 3.07 -29.18
CA GLU A 4 -18.69 3.18 -28.68
C GLU A 4 -18.65 4.08 -27.46
N PHE A 5 -17.76 3.78 -26.52
CA PHE A 5 -17.46 4.58 -25.35
C PHE A 5 -16.03 4.36 -24.86
N THR A 6 -15.52 5.30 -24.09
CA THR A 6 -14.17 5.26 -23.52
C THR A 6 -14.23 5.27 -21.99
N ILE A 7 -13.36 4.49 -21.34
CA ILE A 7 -13.11 4.60 -19.90
C ILE A 7 -11.64 5.01 -19.70
N TYR A 8 -11.41 6.08 -18.93
CA TYR A 8 -10.10 6.32 -18.30
C TYR A 8 -10.17 5.79 -16.88
N TYR A 9 -9.20 4.99 -16.50
CA TYR A 9 -9.19 4.32 -15.20
C TYR A 9 -7.87 4.49 -14.48
N THR A 10 -7.93 4.98 -13.25
CA THR A 10 -6.84 5.07 -12.29
C THR A 10 -7.13 4.18 -11.08
N SER A 11 -6.11 3.78 -10.34
CA SER A 11 -6.19 3.10 -9.05
C SER A 11 -4.85 3.24 -8.33
N ASP A 12 -4.85 3.08 -7.02
CA ASP A 12 -3.61 3.06 -6.23
C ASP A 12 -2.73 4.30 -6.47
N THR A 13 -3.36 5.46 -6.55
CA THR A 13 -2.66 6.72 -6.82
C THR A 13 -1.85 7.19 -5.61
N HIS A 14 -2.19 6.72 -4.42
CA HIS A 14 -1.43 6.90 -3.18
C HIS A 14 -1.00 8.34 -2.92
N GLY A 15 -1.87 9.30 -3.22
CA GLY A 15 -1.60 10.72 -3.02
C GLY A 15 -0.51 11.31 -3.92
N HIS A 16 -0.08 10.60 -4.98
CA HIS A 16 0.85 11.13 -5.97
C HIS A 16 0.15 12.16 -6.88
N ILE A 17 0.06 13.39 -6.39
CA ILE A 17 -0.63 14.50 -7.05
C ILE A 17 0.33 15.25 -7.98
N PHE A 18 1.47 15.68 -7.44
CA PHE A 18 2.53 16.35 -8.17
C PHE A 18 3.53 15.36 -8.76
N PRO A 19 4.22 15.71 -9.87
CA PRO A 19 5.27 14.91 -10.49
C PRO A 19 6.60 15.06 -9.70
N VAL A 20 6.61 14.64 -8.43
CA VAL A 20 7.72 14.86 -7.50
C VAL A 20 8.05 13.58 -6.74
N ASN A 21 9.33 13.23 -6.75
CA ASN A 21 9.90 12.27 -5.82
C ASN A 21 10.24 12.99 -4.51
N TYR A 22 9.42 12.77 -3.48
CA TYR A 22 9.58 13.43 -2.18
C TYR A 22 10.86 13.00 -1.44
N ALA A 23 11.30 11.77 -1.64
CA ALA A 23 12.53 11.28 -1.01
C ALA A 23 13.79 11.91 -1.61
N ALA A 24 13.85 11.95 -2.94
CA ALA A 24 15.00 12.48 -3.69
C ALA A 24 14.94 14.00 -3.90
N ASN A 25 13.81 14.66 -3.61
CA ASN A 25 13.54 16.07 -3.88
C ASN A 25 13.83 16.46 -5.33
N CYS A 26 13.29 15.69 -6.26
CA CYS A 26 13.46 15.93 -7.69
C CYS A 26 12.16 15.65 -8.46
N ALA A 27 12.07 16.21 -9.67
CA ALA A 27 10.97 15.91 -10.58
C ALA A 27 10.97 14.41 -10.94
N GLU A 28 9.78 13.82 -11.02
CA GLU A 28 9.55 12.45 -11.43
C GLU A 28 8.38 12.42 -12.43
N ASP A 29 8.43 11.50 -13.39
CA ASP A 29 7.31 11.29 -14.30
C ASP A 29 6.13 10.68 -13.53
N GLY A 30 4.97 11.32 -13.59
CA GLY A 30 3.80 10.84 -12.85
C GLY A 30 2.88 11.95 -12.38
N GLY A 31 2.02 11.59 -11.44
CA GLY A 31 1.14 12.50 -10.74
C GLY A 31 -0.23 12.71 -11.40
N LEU A 32 -1.25 12.81 -10.54
CA LEU A 32 -2.65 12.99 -10.96
C LEU A 32 -2.86 14.29 -11.75
N LEU A 33 -2.10 15.36 -11.47
CA LEU A 33 -2.22 16.62 -12.19
C LEU A 33 -1.82 16.48 -13.67
N ASN A 34 -0.79 15.66 -13.94
CA ASN A 34 -0.37 15.38 -15.30
C ASN A 34 -1.36 14.45 -16.01
N LEU A 35 -1.89 13.43 -15.32
CA LEU A 35 -2.95 12.57 -15.86
C LEU A 35 -4.21 13.36 -16.18
N ALA A 36 -4.63 14.28 -15.31
CA ALA A 36 -5.78 15.16 -15.53
C ALA A 36 -5.66 15.98 -16.83
N HIS A 37 -4.44 16.40 -17.18
CA HIS A 37 -4.17 17.10 -18.45
C HIS A 37 -4.33 16.18 -19.68
N LYS A 38 -4.04 14.89 -19.54
CA LYS A 38 -4.11 13.90 -20.64
C LYS A 38 -5.51 13.37 -20.91
N VAL A 39 -6.38 13.34 -19.92
CA VAL A 39 -7.76 12.84 -20.04
C VAL A 39 -8.55 13.76 -20.99
N LYS A 40 -9.17 13.16 -22.00
CA LYS A 40 -10.02 13.86 -22.98
C LYS A 40 -11.44 13.33 -22.85
N LYS A 41 -12.26 14.05 -22.08
CA LYS A 41 -13.63 13.66 -21.76
C LYS A 41 -14.62 14.26 -22.73
N ASP A 42 -15.52 13.43 -23.27
CA ASP A 42 -16.69 13.80 -24.03
C ASP A 42 -17.96 13.15 -23.44
N GLY A 43 -19.11 13.28 -24.10
CA GLY A 43 -20.37 12.71 -23.62
C GLY A 43 -20.46 11.17 -23.65
N ASN A 44 -19.47 10.50 -24.23
CA ASN A 44 -19.36 9.03 -24.27
C ASN A 44 -18.13 8.52 -23.52
N THR A 45 -17.56 9.34 -22.65
CA THR A 45 -16.38 9.01 -21.85
C THR A 45 -16.73 8.94 -20.37
N LEU A 46 -16.25 7.91 -19.69
CA LEU A 46 -16.27 7.77 -18.24
C LEU A 46 -14.84 7.86 -17.69
N VAL A 47 -14.69 8.54 -16.56
CA VAL A 47 -13.44 8.58 -15.79
C VAL A 47 -13.73 7.93 -14.45
N LEU A 48 -12.99 6.85 -14.14
CA LEU A 48 -13.22 5.98 -12.97
C LEU A 48 -11.94 5.82 -12.16
N ASP A 49 -12.08 5.63 -10.84
CA ASP A 49 -10.95 5.37 -9.95
C ASP A 49 -11.21 4.17 -9.05
N GLY A 50 -10.16 3.40 -8.79
CA GLY A 50 -10.18 2.14 -8.06
C GLY A 50 -9.87 2.24 -6.56
N GLY A 51 -9.65 3.45 -6.02
CA GLY A 51 -9.31 3.64 -4.60
C GLY A 51 -7.81 3.59 -4.30
N ASP A 52 -7.47 3.60 -3.02
CA ASP A 52 -6.13 3.81 -2.49
C ASP A 52 -5.55 5.16 -2.94
N SER A 53 -6.29 6.21 -2.60
CA SER A 53 -6.00 7.57 -3.05
C SER A 53 -5.43 8.46 -1.94
N LEU A 54 -5.74 8.19 -0.65
CA LEU A 54 -5.41 9.09 0.46
C LEU A 54 -4.04 8.88 1.05
N GLN A 55 -3.57 7.63 1.18
CA GLN A 55 -2.34 7.29 1.88
C GLN A 55 -1.22 7.02 0.89
N GLY A 56 0.00 7.55 1.12
CA GLY A 56 1.20 7.15 0.40
C GLY A 56 2.23 8.25 0.18
N THR A 57 1.86 9.54 0.20
CA THR A 57 2.82 10.63 0.05
C THR A 57 2.89 11.54 1.27
N PRO A 58 4.05 12.20 1.49
CA PRO A 58 4.16 13.26 2.50
C PRO A 58 3.16 14.39 2.32
N LEU A 59 2.72 14.67 1.10
CA LEU A 59 1.73 15.72 0.83
C LEU A 59 0.38 15.39 1.46
N THR A 60 -0.12 14.18 1.24
CA THR A 60 -1.41 13.76 1.82
C THR A 60 -1.33 13.64 3.33
N GLN A 61 -0.24 13.12 3.88
CA GLN A 61 0.00 13.07 5.32
C GLN A 61 -0.03 14.48 5.92
N TYR A 62 0.80 15.40 5.41
CA TYR A 62 0.87 16.78 5.90
C TYR A 62 -0.48 17.49 5.80
N TYR A 63 -1.20 17.30 4.68
CA TYR A 63 -2.54 17.87 4.50
C TYR A 63 -3.50 17.34 5.58
N LEU A 64 -3.56 16.03 5.79
CA LEU A 64 -4.50 15.42 6.73
C LEU A 64 -4.24 15.84 8.18
N GLU A 65 -2.98 16.04 8.56
CA GLU A 65 -2.60 16.58 9.88
C GLU A 65 -2.92 18.07 10.03
N ASN A 66 -2.95 18.83 8.92
CA ASN A 66 -3.14 20.28 8.90
C ASN A 66 -4.39 20.72 8.13
N ARG A 67 -5.39 19.84 7.95
CA ARG A 67 -6.58 20.08 7.10
C ARG A 67 -7.39 21.32 7.50
N SER A 68 -7.33 21.74 8.77
CA SER A 68 -7.98 22.99 9.23
C SER A 68 -7.35 24.25 8.63
N VAL A 69 -6.11 24.20 8.17
CA VAL A 69 -5.37 25.31 7.55
C VAL A 69 -5.54 25.32 6.04
N TRP A 70 -5.73 24.14 5.44
CA TRP A 70 -5.82 23.96 3.99
C TRP A 70 -7.26 23.67 3.57
N PRO A 71 -7.98 24.66 2.99
CA PRO A 71 -9.40 24.49 2.70
C PRO A 71 -9.71 23.61 1.48
N VAL A 72 -8.71 23.37 0.61
CA VAL A 72 -8.87 22.54 -0.59
C VAL A 72 -8.28 21.16 -0.35
N HIS A 73 -9.11 20.12 -0.47
CA HIS A 73 -8.65 18.75 -0.39
C HIS A 73 -7.82 18.40 -1.65
N PRO A 74 -6.51 18.12 -1.52
CA PRO A 74 -5.61 18.08 -2.69
C PRO A 74 -5.92 16.92 -3.63
N VAL A 75 -6.23 15.73 -3.12
CA VAL A 75 -6.58 14.56 -3.92
C VAL A 75 -7.91 14.81 -4.66
N ALA A 76 -8.92 15.32 -3.94
CA ALA A 76 -10.21 15.62 -4.56
C ALA A 76 -10.09 16.72 -5.64
N ALA A 77 -9.26 17.74 -5.42
CA ALA A 77 -9.04 18.79 -6.43
C ALA A 77 -8.43 18.22 -7.72
N ALA A 78 -7.47 17.31 -7.62
CA ALA A 78 -6.87 16.67 -8.78
C ALA A 78 -7.88 15.78 -9.54
N PHE A 79 -8.65 14.96 -8.85
CA PHE A 79 -9.69 14.14 -9.47
C PHE A 79 -10.85 14.95 -10.05
N ASN A 80 -11.28 16.00 -9.37
CA ASN A 80 -12.32 16.90 -9.88
C ASN A 80 -11.88 17.59 -11.19
N ALA A 81 -10.59 17.97 -11.28
CA ALA A 81 -10.02 18.53 -12.51
C ALA A 81 -9.90 17.49 -13.63
N MET A 82 -9.66 16.22 -13.29
CA MET A 82 -9.70 15.11 -14.25
C MET A 82 -11.12 14.83 -14.75
N GLY A 83 -12.14 15.32 -14.04
CA GLY A 83 -13.54 15.09 -14.36
C GLY A 83 -14.01 13.69 -14.00
N LEU A 84 -13.56 13.16 -12.85
CA LEU A 84 -13.93 11.84 -12.33
C LEU A 84 -15.46 11.72 -12.24
N ASP A 85 -16.02 10.57 -12.66
CA ASP A 85 -17.45 10.26 -12.61
C ASP A 85 -17.82 9.41 -11.40
N CYS A 86 -17.05 8.34 -11.17
CA CYS A 86 -17.26 7.42 -10.06
C CYS A 86 -15.91 6.89 -9.55
N PHE A 87 -15.88 6.56 -8.27
CA PHE A 87 -14.73 5.89 -7.63
C PHE A 87 -15.20 4.87 -6.61
N THR A 88 -14.34 3.92 -6.30
CA THR A 88 -14.49 3.08 -5.12
C THR A 88 -13.46 3.47 -4.07
N LEU A 89 -13.53 2.83 -2.90
CA LEU A 89 -12.53 2.99 -1.84
C LEU A 89 -11.52 1.84 -1.92
N GLY A 90 -10.27 2.13 -1.62
CA GLY A 90 -9.25 1.14 -1.37
C GLY A 90 -9.01 0.91 0.12
N ASN A 91 -8.16 -0.04 0.47
CA ASN A 91 -7.90 -0.36 1.87
C ASN A 91 -7.15 0.76 2.60
N HIS A 92 -6.33 1.52 1.91
CA HIS A 92 -5.59 2.64 2.49
C HIS A 92 -6.42 3.93 2.65
N ASP A 93 -7.59 4.03 2.05
CA ASP A 93 -8.47 5.18 2.25
C ASP A 93 -9.10 5.20 3.65
N PHE A 94 -9.06 4.09 4.39
CA PHE A 94 -9.55 3.99 5.77
C PHE A 94 -8.50 4.35 6.83
N ASN A 95 -7.23 4.50 6.49
CA ASN A 95 -6.11 4.63 7.43
C ASN A 95 -6.19 5.87 8.34
N PHE A 96 -6.88 6.93 7.91
CA PHE A 96 -6.98 8.20 8.64
C PHE A 96 -8.30 8.38 9.39
N GLY A 97 -9.10 7.31 9.47
CA GLY A 97 -10.35 7.27 10.23
C GLY A 97 -11.54 7.90 9.50
N TYR A 98 -12.69 7.80 10.17
CA TYR A 98 -14.01 8.10 9.61
C TYR A 98 -14.16 9.54 9.12
N GLU A 99 -13.68 10.54 9.90
CA GLU A 99 -13.81 11.95 9.54
C GLU A 99 -12.99 12.33 8.31
N ALA A 100 -11.75 11.81 8.20
CA ALA A 100 -10.91 12.07 7.04
C ALA A 100 -11.50 11.44 5.77
N LEU A 101 -12.04 10.23 5.88
CA LEU A 101 -12.74 9.55 4.80
C LEU A 101 -13.99 10.33 4.36
N ARG A 102 -14.81 10.83 5.30
CA ARG A 102 -15.96 11.67 5.02
C ARG A 102 -15.56 12.95 4.29
N ASP A 103 -14.57 13.67 4.84
CA ASP A 103 -14.10 14.93 4.27
C ASP A 103 -13.58 14.73 2.82
N PHE A 104 -12.94 13.59 2.55
CA PHE A 104 -12.52 13.21 1.19
C PHE A 104 -13.72 12.98 0.26
N ILE A 105 -14.67 12.13 0.68
CA ILE A 105 -15.86 11.81 -0.13
C ILE A 105 -16.68 13.08 -0.41
N ASP A 106 -16.86 13.93 0.59
CA ASP A 106 -17.63 15.19 0.46
C ASP A 106 -16.92 16.23 -0.44
N ALA A 107 -15.59 16.19 -0.52
CA ALA A 107 -14.83 17.07 -1.42
C ALA A 107 -14.86 16.62 -2.89
N MET A 108 -15.29 15.39 -3.18
CA MET A 108 -15.34 14.83 -4.53
C MET A 108 -16.62 15.27 -5.26
N ASN A 109 -16.49 15.65 -6.53
CA ASN A 109 -17.65 15.84 -7.42
C ASN A 109 -18.19 14.51 -7.99
N ALA A 110 -17.44 13.42 -7.83
CA ALA A 110 -17.76 12.09 -8.31
C ALA A 110 -18.60 11.29 -7.31
N GLU A 111 -19.32 10.26 -7.80
CA GLU A 111 -20.05 9.34 -6.92
C GLU A 111 -19.13 8.29 -6.32
N CYS A 112 -19.11 8.16 -4.99
CA CYS A 112 -18.47 7.05 -4.29
C CYS A 112 -19.33 5.80 -4.38
N LEU A 113 -18.78 4.70 -4.91
CA LEU A 113 -19.45 3.41 -5.06
C LEU A 113 -18.72 2.35 -4.25
N CYS A 114 -19.37 1.78 -3.22
CA CYS A 114 -18.81 0.67 -2.46
C CYS A 114 -19.93 -0.24 -1.94
N ALA A 115 -20.20 -1.32 -2.67
CA ALA A 115 -21.34 -2.18 -2.41
C ALA A 115 -21.19 -3.08 -1.17
N ASN A 116 -19.98 -3.27 -0.66
CA ASN A 116 -19.70 -4.04 0.55
C ASN A 116 -19.42 -3.18 1.78
N LEU A 117 -19.47 -1.85 1.66
CA LEU A 117 -19.37 -0.93 2.80
C LEU A 117 -20.76 -0.71 3.43
N THR A 118 -20.84 -0.82 4.74
CA THR A 118 -21.98 -0.37 5.56
C THR A 118 -21.48 0.76 6.46
N ASP A 119 -22.06 1.93 6.28
CA ASP A 119 -21.81 3.10 7.14
C ASP A 119 -22.81 3.07 8.30
N LEU A 120 -22.31 2.85 9.53
CA LEU A 120 -23.07 2.87 10.76
C LEU A 120 -23.21 4.30 11.32
N GLY A 121 -22.29 5.21 10.97
CA GLY A 121 -22.35 6.63 11.30
C GLY A 121 -23.41 7.37 10.50
N GLY A 122 -23.68 6.90 9.28
CA GLY A 122 -24.72 7.43 8.41
C GLY A 122 -24.39 8.79 7.76
N GLU A 123 -23.11 9.19 7.75
CA GLU A 123 -22.67 10.47 7.20
C GLU A 123 -21.97 10.35 5.85
N LEU A 124 -21.63 9.14 5.40
CA LEU A 124 -20.93 8.94 4.14
C LEU A 124 -21.88 8.90 2.94
N SER A 125 -21.60 9.71 1.93
CA SER A 125 -22.32 9.70 0.65
C SER A 125 -21.85 8.54 -0.26
N VAL A 126 -22.08 7.29 0.16
CA VAL A 126 -21.67 6.08 -0.56
C VAL A 126 -22.88 5.32 -1.10
N ARG A 127 -22.77 4.85 -2.34
CA ARG A 127 -23.80 4.04 -3.01
C ARG A 127 -23.24 2.67 -3.38
N PRO A 128 -24.10 1.62 -3.45
CA PRO A 128 -23.63 0.31 -3.87
C PRO A 128 -23.37 0.21 -5.39
N TRP A 129 -24.09 0.97 -6.20
CA TRP A 129 -23.99 1.01 -7.66
C TRP A 129 -24.70 2.25 -8.23
N THR A 130 -24.41 2.53 -9.50
CA THR A 130 -25.11 3.55 -10.30
C THR A 130 -25.34 3.06 -11.74
N VAL A 131 -26.23 3.74 -12.49
CA VAL A 131 -26.39 3.54 -13.94
C VAL A 131 -26.23 4.89 -14.62
N ARG A 132 -25.20 5.02 -15.44
CA ARG A 132 -24.91 6.21 -16.24
C ARG A 132 -25.44 6.02 -17.67
N THR A 133 -26.18 7.00 -18.17
CA THR A 133 -26.59 7.03 -19.57
C THR A 133 -25.68 8.00 -20.33
N LEU A 134 -24.91 7.47 -21.26
CA LEU A 134 -24.02 8.24 -22.11
C LEU A 134 -24.76 8.99 -23.20
N GLU A 135 -24.12 9.97 -23.88
CA GLU A 135 -24.73 10.80 -24.90
C GLU A 135 -25.28 9.97 -26.08
N ASN A 136 -24.60 8.89 -26.45
CA ASN A 136 -25.08 7.96 -27.48
C ASN A 136 -26.23 7.06 -27.00
N GLY A 137 -26.76 7.29 -25.79
CA GLY A 137 -27.85 6.55 -25.17
C GLY A 137 -27.44 5.13 -24.68
N LEU A 138 -26.16 4.84 -24.53
CA LEU A 138 -25.70 3.60 -23.87
C LEU A 138 -25.87 3.73 -22.36
N ARG A 139 -26.42 2.69 -21.71
CA ARG A 139 -26.56 2.63 -20.26
C ARG A 139 -25.45 1.76 -19.71
N VAL A 140 -24.56 2.33 -18.90
CA VAL A 140 -23.45 1.65 -18.24
C VAL A 140 -23.79 1.52 -16.76
N GLY A 141 -23.91 0.29 -16.28
CA GLY A 141 -24.09 -0.02 -14.85
C GLY A 141 -22.74 -0.21 -14.19
N ILE A 142 -22.48 0.54 -13.12
CA ILE A 142 -21.18 0.57 -12.44
C ILE A 142 -21.39 0.24 -10.98
N THR A 143 -20.59 -0.66 -10.42
CA THR A 143 -20.47 -0.92 -8.98
C THR A 143 -19.03 -0.79 -8.54
N GLY A 144 -18.82 -0.54 -7.24
CA GLY A 144 -17.53 -0.61 -6.58
C GLY A 144 -17.55 -1.63 -5.43
N VAL A 145 -16.46 -2.31 -5.19
CA VAL A 145 -16.21 -3.16 -4.01
C VAL A 145 -14.76 -3.06 -3.59
N VAL A 146 -14.49 -3.14 -2.30
CA VAL A 146 -13.13 -3.16 -1.72
C VAL A 146 -12.86 -4.54 -1.11
N THR A 147 -11.60 -4.97 -1.10
CA THR A 147 -11.20 -6.21 -0.41
C THR A 147 -11.66 -6.18 1.06
N ASP A 148 -12.28 -7.24 1.52
CA ASP A 148 -12.72 -7.35 2.92
C ASP A 148 -11.56 -7.58 3.91
N PHE A 149 -10.34 -7.74 3.39
CA PHE A 149 -9.11 -7.74 4.20
C PHE A 149 -8.81 -6.38 4.88
N VAL A 150 -9.49 -5.31 4.53
CA VAL A 150 -9.56 -4.09 5.35
C VAL A 150 -9.85 -4.43 6.81
N ASN A 151 -10.76 -5.37 7.08
CA ASN A 151 -11.08 -5.81 8.45
C ASN A 151 -9.89 -6.50 9.16
N VAL A 152 -8.89 -6.98 8.43
CA VAL A 152 -7.69 -7.63 8.96
C VAL A 152 -6.59 -6.61 9.23
N TRP A 153 -6.41 -5.66 8.31
CA TRP A 153 -5.27 -4.72 8.35
C TRP A 153 -5.56 -3.46 9.11
N GLU A 154 -6.80 -2.96 9.03
CA GLU A 154 -7.13 -1.64 9.57
C GLU A 154 -7.25 -1.66 11.10
N GLN A 155 -6.96 -0.50 11.70
CA GLN A 155 -7.09 -0.33 13.13
C GLN A 155 -8.58 -0.36 13.53
N PRO A 156 -8.94 -1.04 14.64
CA PRO A 156 -10.33 -1.11 15.10
C PRO A 156 -10.99 0.26 15.30
N CYS A 157 -10.23 1.26 15.76
CA CYS A 157 -10.74 2.63 15.97
C CYS A 157 -11.17 3.31 14.68
N ASN A 158 -10.46 3.06 13.55
CA ASN A 158 -10.81 3.61 12.25
C ASN A 158 -12.08 2.95 11.69
N MET A 159 -12.39 1.73 12.15
CA MET A 159 -13.52 0.93 11.69
C MET A 159 -14.73 0.94 12.65
N GLU A 160 -14.74 1.75 13.71
CA GLU A 160 -15.85 1.77 14.70
C GLU A 160 -17.22 2.02 14.05
N ASN A 161 -17.27 2.97 13.12
CA ASN A 161 -18.48 3.36 12.39
C ASN A 161 -18.68 2.65 11.04
N LEU A 162 -17.82 1.70 10.70
CA LEU A 162 -17.79 1.05 9.39
C LEU A 162 -17.81 -0.47 9.50
N ARG A 163 -18.41 -1.14 8.50
CA ARG A 163 -18.35 -2.59 8.33
C ARG A 163 -18.12 -2.92 6.87
N ILE A 164 -17.14 -3.75 6.59
CA ILE A 164 -16.86 -4.27 5.24
C ILE A 164 -17.34 -5.72 5.21
N SER A 165 -18.26 -6.03 4.30
CA SER A 165 -18.73 -7.40 4.07
C SER A 165 -17.92 -8.07 2.95
N ASP A 166 -18.10 -9.38 2.76
CA ASP A 166 -17.43 -10.17 1.72
C ASP A 166 -17.56 -9.53 0.33
N ALA A 167 -16.42 -9.29 -0.30
CA ALA A 167 -16.32 -8.56 -1.57
C ALA A 167 -17.01 -9.30 -2.71
N PHE A 168 -16.82 -10.63 -2.83
CA PHE A 168 -17.43 -11.43 -3.88
C PHE A 168 -18.95 -11.44 -3.76
N THR A 169 -19.49 -11.65 -2.57
CA THR A 169 -20.93 -11.66 -2.32
C THR A 169 -21.59 -10.31 -2.67
N ALA A 170 -20.92 -9.21 -2.33
CA ALA A 170 -21.41 -7.88 -2.66
C ALA A 170 -21.36 -7.59 -4.17
N ALA A 171 -20.28 -7.97 -4.84
CA ALA A 171 -20.17 -7.91 -6.29
C ALA A 171 -21.25 -8.74 -6.99
N ALA A 172 -21.53 -9.96 -6.51
CA ALA A 172 -22.60 -10.81 -7.02
C ALA A 172 -23.97 -10.17 -6.89
N ARG A 173 -24.28 -9.60 -5.72
CA ARG A 173 -25.55 -8.88 -5.48
C ARG A 173 -25.70 -7.67 -6.42
N ALA A 174 -24.62 -6.90 -6.62
CA ALA A 174 -24.62 -5.74 -7.52
C ALA A 174 -24.82 -6.19 -8.98
N TYR A 175 -24.15 -7.26 -9.42
CA TYR A 175 -24.33 -7.83 -10.74
C TYR A 175 -25.78 -8.27 -10.99
N GLU A 176 -26.39 -9.00 -10.05
CA GLU A 176 -27.80 -9.44 -10.15
C GLU A 176 -28.77 -8.25 -10.27
N TYR A 177 -28.45 -7.12 -9.65
CA TYR A 177 -29.24 -5.90 -9.81
C TYR A 177 -29.04 -5.24 -11.17
N LEU A 178 -27.79 -5.12 -11.63
CA LEU A 178 -27.39 -4.37 -12.84
C LEU A 178 -27.74 -5.14 -14.12
N LYS A 179 -27.57 -6.47 -14.15
CA LYS A 179 -27.87 -7.28 -15.32
C LYS A 179 -29.31 -7.06 -15.79
N GLY A 180 -29.49 -6.82 -17.07
CA GLY A 180 -30.79 -6.54 -17.69
C GLY A 180 -31.37 -5.14 -17.42
N ARG A 181 -30.69 -4.30 -16.61
CA ARG A 181 -31.06 -2.89 -16.40
C ARG A 181 -30.15 -1.91 -17.13
N CYS A 182 -28.99 -2.36 -17.56
CA CYS A 182 -28.02 -1.60 -18.34
C CYS A 182 -27.56 -2.40 -19.57
N ASP A 183 -26.87 -1.76 -20.46
CA ASP A 183 -26.36 -2.34 -21.70
C ASP A 183 -24.94 -2.88 -21.54
N VAL A 184 -24.20 -2.34 -20.55
CA VAL A 184 -22.83 -2.74 -20.16
C VAL A 184 -22.73 -2.74 -18.65
N THR A 185 -22.04 -3.73 -18.08
CA THR A 185 -21.79 -3.88 -16.65
C THR A 185 -20.30 -3.72 -16.34
N VAL A 186 -19.97 -2.83 -15.39
CA VAL A 186 -18.60 -2.55 -14.93
C VAL A 186 -18.51 -2.79 -13.43
N CYS A 187 -17.54 -3.59 -13.02
CA CYS A 187 -17.17 -3.75 -11.62
C CYS A 187 -15.81 -3.09 -11.36
N ILE A 188 -15.78 -2.10 -10.47
CA ILE A 188 -14.55 -1.56 -9.91
C ILE A 188 -14.26 -2.39 -8.65
N TYR A 189 -13.22 -3.17 -8.67
CA TYR A 189 -12.82 -4.01 -7.54
C TYR A 189 -11.46 -3.57 -7.02
N HIS A 190 -11.44 -2.89 -5.87
CA HIS A 190 -10.19 -2.64 -5.17
C HIS A 190 -9.71 -3.94 -4.50
N GLY A 191 -9.00 -4.70 -5.24
CA GLY A 191 -8.39 -5.99 -5.00
C GLY A 191 -7.82 -6.50 -6.32
N GLY A 192 -7.06 -7.58 -6.25
CA GLY A 192 -6.32 -8.10 -7.39
C GLY A 192 -6.75 -9.49 -7.81
N PHE A 193 -5.81 -10.19 -8.42
CA PHE A 193 -6.00 -11.51 -8.99
C PHE A 193 -5.36 -12.58 -8.11
N GLU A 194 -6.10 -13.61 -7.76
CA GLU A 194 -5.65 -14.76 -6.99
C GLU A 194 -4.91 -15.82 -7.83
N GLU A 195 -5.01 -15.71 -9.18
CA GLU A 195 -4.43 -16.66 -10.12
C GLU A 195 -3.39 -15.97 -11.02
N ASP A 196 -2.43 -16.71 -11.53
CA ASP A 196 -1.55 -16.28 -12.59
C ASP A 196 -2.36 -16.11 -13.89
N LEU A 197 -2.41 -14.89 -14.41
CA LEU A 197 -3.29 -14.53 -15.53
C LEU A 197 -2.95 -15.24 -16.86
N SER A 198 -1.73 -15.78 -16.98
CA SER A 198 -1.27 -16.48 -18.18
C SER A 198 -1.53 -18.00 -18.13
N THR A 199 -1.50 -18.59 -16.93
CA THR A 199 -1.56 -20.04 -16.73
C THR A 199 -2.82 -20.50 -16.02
N GLY A 200 -3.55 -19.62 -15.35
CA GLY A 200 -4.71 -19.93 -14.48
C GLY A 200 -4.29 -20.67 -13.19
N ARG A 201 -3.00 -20.71 -12.86
CA ARG A 201 -2.52 -21.34 -11.63
C ARG A 201 -2.84 -20.47 -10.43
N LEU A 202 -3.47 -21.05 -9.42
CA LEU A 202 -3.70 -20.36 -8.15
C LEU A 202 -2.36 -19.93 -7.51
N LEU A 203 -2.24 -18.64 -7.20
CA LEU A 203 -1.07 -18.03 -6.55
C LEU A 203 -1.31 -17.84 -5.04
N SER A 204 -2.57 -17.54 -4.66
CA SER A 204 -2.96 -17.34 -3.26
C SER A 204 -4.38 -17.85 -3.03
N ASP A 205 -4.58 -18.56 -1.92
CA ASP A 205 -5.88 -19.01 -1.42
C ASP A 205 -6.32 -18.25 -0.15
N SER A 206 -5.68 -17.12 0.13
CA SER A 206 -5.95 -16.31 1.33
C SER A 206 -7.37 -15.73 1.37
N GLY A 207 -7.98 -15.52 0.19
CA GLY A 207 -9.24 -14.79 0.02
C GLY A 207 -9.07 -13.27 -0.07
N GLU A 208 -7.85 -12.76 0.03
CA GLU A 208 -7.53 -11.33 -0.11
C GLU A 208 -7.90 -10.80 -1.51
N ASN A 209 -7.55 -11.57 -2.53
CA ASN A 209 -7.82 -11.27 -3.93
C ASN A 209 -8.81 -12.28 -4.49
N VAL A 210 -9.84 -11.79 -5.20
CA VAL A 210 -10.91 -12.60 -5.79
C VAL A 210 -11.29 -12.16 -7.22
N GLY A 211 -10.40 -11.44 -7.90
CA GLY A 211 -10.64 -10.89 -9.24
C GLY A 211 -10.91 -11.95 -10.28
N CYS A 212 -10.14 -13.05 -10.31
CA CYS A 212 -10.37 -14.17 -11.21
C CYS A 212 -11.69 -14.89 -10.90
N LYS A 213 -12.05 -15.02 -9.62
CA LYS A 213 -13.34 -15.58 -9.22
C LYS A 213 -14.52 -14.71 -9.67
N ILE A 214 -14.42 -13.38 -9.52
CA ILE A 214 -15.43 -12.43 -10.01
C ILE A 214 -15.59 -12.60 -11.53
N ALA A 215 -14.49 -12.60 -12.29
CA ALA A 215 -14.53 -12.77 -13.74
C ALA A 215 -15.13 -14.11 -14.17
N ARG A 216 -14.83 -15.19 -13.45
CA ARG A 216 -15.28 -16.55 -13.77
C ARG A 216 -16.75 -16.79 -13.45
N GLU A 217 -17.26 -16.24 -12.34
CA GLU A 217 -18.54 -16.65 -11.78
C GLU A 217 -19.67 -15.62 -11.96
N LEU A 218 -19.36 -14.32 -12.22
CA LEU A 218 -20.38 -13.27 -12.22
C LEU A 218 -20.79 -12.75 -13.60
N GLY A 219 -19.90 -12.72 -14.59
CA GLY A 219 -20.23 -12.31 -15.96
C GLY A 219 -20.34 -10.79 -16.17
N TYR A 220 -19.62 -9.97 -15.41
CA TYR A 220 -19.40 -8.58 -15.73
C TYR A 220 -18.74 -8.44 -17.11
N ASP A 221 -19.10 -7.39 -17.88
CA ASP A 221 -18.43 -7.12 -19.15
C ASP A 221 -17.00 -6.59 -18.94
N ILE A 222 -16.83 -5.72 -17.93
CA ILE A 222 -15.55 -5.07 -17.62
C ILE A 222 -15.27 -5.18 -16.11
N LEU A 223 -14.03 -5.59 -15.75
CA LEU A 223 -13.51 -5.64 -14.40
C LEU A 223 -12.28 -4.72 -14.29
N LEU A 224 -12.40 -3.69 -13.47
CA LEU A 224 -11.36 -2.71 -13.21
C LEU A 224 -10.77 -3.04 -11.83
N THR A 225 -9.48 -3.42 -11.77
CA THR A 225 -8.82 -3.90 -10.53
C THR A 225 -7.72 -2.97 -10.04
N GLY A 226 -7.23 -3.17 -8.82
CA GLY A 226 -6.17 -2.40 -8.17
C GLY A 226 -5.42 -3.23 -7.12
N HIS A 227 -4.93 -2.58 -6.05
CA HIS A 227 -4.39 -3.17 -4.83
C HIS A 227 -3.03 -3.89 -4.97
N GLN A 228 -2.82 -4.69 -5.99
CA GLN A 228 -1.58 -5.46 -6.15
C GLN A 228 -0.43 -4.65 -6.75
N HIS A 229 -0.67 -3.40 -7.17
CA HIS A 229 0.30 -2.55 -7.85
C HIS A 229 0.91 -3.21 -9.11
N MET A 230 0.13 -4.08 -9.75
CA MET A 230 0.51 -4.70 -11.02
C MET A 230 0.17 -3.74 -12.17
N GLN A 231 0.76 -4.01 -13.35
CA GLN A 231 0.34 -3.37 -14.58
C GLN A 231 -0.27 -4.42 -15.49
N VAL A 232 -1.60 -4.38 -15.64
CA VAL A 232 -2.35 -5.24 -16.57
C VAL A 232 -3.05 -4.34 -17.57
N GLU A 233 -2.47 -4.22 -18.77
CA GLU A 233 -2.99 -3.35 -19.82
C GLU A 233 -4.36 -3.81 -20.30
N GLY A 234 -4.57 -5.13 -20.42
CA GLY A 234 -5.85 -5.73 -20.74
C GLY A 234 -5.74 -7.23 -20.90
N VAL A 235 -6.67 -7.97 -20.31
CA VAL A 235 -6.76 -9.41 -20.41
C VAL A 235 -8.23 -9.86 -20.44
N GLU A 236 -8.53 -10.84 -21.24
CA GLU A 236 -9.84 -11.46 -21.26
C GLU A 236 -9.87 -12.70 -20.36
N LEU A 237 -10.68 -12.64 -19.30
CA LEU A 237 -10.85 -13.71 -18.32
C LEU A 237 -12.29 -14.21 -18.34
N HIS A 238 -12.53 -15.45 -18.77
CA HIS A 238 -13.83 -16.10 -18.77
C HIS A 238 -14.99 -15.29 -19.39
N GLY A 239 -14.66 -14.32 -20.21
CA GLY A 239 -15.66 -13.48 -20.83
C GLY A 239 -15.76 -12.06 -20.28
N THR A 240 -15.01 -11.74 -19.26
CA THR A 240 -14.85 -10.42 -18.67
C THR A 240 -13.53 -9.80 -19.14
N TYR A 241 -13.55 -8.56 -19.57
CA TYR A 241 -12.33 -7.82 -19.89
C TYR A 241 -11.79 -7.15 -18.65
N ALA A 242 -10.57 -7.50 -18.23
CA ALA A 242 -9.98 -7.03 -16.99
C ALA A 242 -8.73 -6.18 -17.23
N VAL A 243 -8.52 -5.15 -16.40
CA VAL A 243 -7.37 -4.23 -16.41
C VAL A 243 -6.92 -3.90 -15.00
N GLN A 244 -5.65 -3.48 -14.87
CA GLN A 244 -5.09 -2.88 -13.65
C GLN A 244 -4.06 -1.80 -14.02
N PRO A 245 -4.21 -0.53 -13.65
CA PRO A 245 -3.20 0.50 -13.83
C PRO A 245 -2.03 0.29 -12.86
N PRO A 246 -0.83 0.83 -13.17
CA PRO A 246 0.26 0.87 -12.22
C PRO A 246 -0.05 1.83 -11.06
N ALA A 247 0.51 1.54 -9.88
CA ALA A 247 0.39 2.42 -8.71
C ALA A 247 1.18 3.73 -8.88
N ASN A 248 0.87 4.74 -8.03
CA ASN A 248 1.56 6.03 -7.92
C ASN A 248 1.36 6.97 -9.14
N ALA A 249 0.31 6.73 -9.93
CA ALA A 249 -0.13 7.60 -11.03
C ALA A 249 0.92 7.90 -12.15
N PRO A 250 1.83 7.00 -12.55
CA PRO A 250 2.68 7.20 -13.71
C PRO A 250 1.91 7.06 -15.03
N ALA A 251 0.80 6.32 -15.00
CA ALA A 251 -0.10 6.10 -16.13
C ALA A 251 -1.53 5.79 -15.64
N CYS A 252 -2.51 5.95 -16.53
CA CYS A 252 -3.85 5.38 -16.37
C CYS A 252 -4.16 4.42 -17.52
N VAL A 253 -5.15 3.55 -17.33
CA VAL A 253 -5.68 2.74 -18.43
C VAL A 253 -6.65 3.60 -19.25
N LYS A 254 -6.45 3.68 -20.57
CA LYS A 254 -7.45 4.11 -21.52
C LYS A 254 -8.07 2.88 -22.16
N LEU A 255 -9.33 2.61 -21.85
CA LEU A 255 -10.10 1.47 -22.37
C LEU A 255 -11.12 2.00 -23.40
N GLU A 256 -11.09 1.47 -24.61
CA GLU A 256 -12.05 1.72 -25.67
C GLU A 256 -12.96 0.52 -25.82
N ALA A 257 -14.26 0.73 -25.77
CA ALA A 257 -15.25 -0.32 -25.80
C ALA A 257 -16.37 -0.07 -26.80
N SER A 258 -16.90 -1.15 -27.37
CA SER A 258 -18.00 -1.14 -28.32
C SER A 258 -19.08 -2.14 -27.88
N ALA A 259 -20.27 -1.61 -27.56
CA ALA A 259 -21.44 -2.41 -27.17
C ALA A 259 -22.40 -2.56 -28.35
N GLY A 260 -22.74 -3.80 -28.74
CA GLY A 260 -23.63 -4.13 -29.84
C GLY A 260 -24.57 -5.29 -29.53
N ALA A 261 -25.17 -5.89 -30.56
CA ALA A 261 -25.99 -7.10 -30.41
C ALA A 261 -25.09 -8.32 -30.13
N GLY A 262 -24.61 -8.47 -28.91
CA GLY A 262 -23.70 -9.53 -28.51
C GLY A 262 -22.87 -9.07 -27.33
N ARG A 263 -21.65 -9.58 -27.25
CA ARG A 263 -20.66 -9.27 -26.20
C ARG A 263 -20.04 -7.88 -26.42
N VAL A 264 -19.71 -7.21 -25.33
CA VAL A 264 -18.91 -5.96 -25.36
C VAL A 264 -17.50 -6.31 -25.85
N GLN A 265 -17.01 -5.57 -26.84
CA GLN A 265 -15.66 -5.68 -27.33
C GLN A 265 -14.81 -4.56 -26.73
N CYS A 266 -13.70 -4.91 -26.12
CA CYS A 266 -12.81 -3.98 -25.45
C CYS A 266 -11.39 -4.06 -26.02
N SER A 267 -10.70 -2.92 -25.98
CA SER A 267 -9.26 -2.80 -26.16
C SER A 267 -8.76 -1.72 -25.21
N SER A 268 -7.51 -1.82 -24.75
CA SER A 268 -6.96 -0.83 -23.83
C SER A 268 -5.48 -0.60 -24.05
N ALA A 269 -5.01 0.54 -23.58
CA ALA A 269 -3.61 0.94 -23.59
C ALA A 269 -3.29 1.77 -22.34
N MET A 270 -2.03 1.71 -21.91
CA MET A 270 -1.53 2.59 -20.84
C MET A 270 -1.28 4.00 -21.38
N LEU A 271 -2.04 4.97 -20.89
CA LEU A 271 -1.83 6.38 -21.16
C LEU A 271 -0.86 6.95 -20.13
N GLN A 272 0.37 7.26 -20.54
CA GLN A 272 1.40 7.82 -19.68
C GLN A 272 1.06 9.26 -19.27
N SER A 273 1.35 9.61 -18.00
CA SER A 273 1.09 10.95 -17.45
C SER A 273 1.88 12.04 -18.18
N GLY A 274 3.15 11.78 -18.51
CA GLY A 274 4.05 12.77 -19.11
C GLY A 274 4.36 13.91 -18.12
N ASN A 275 4.86 15.05 -18.65
CA ASN A 275 5.37 16.18 -17.85
C ASN A 275 4.52 17.46 -17.99
N GLU A 276 3.34 17.38 -18.62
CA GLU A 276 2.48 18.53 -18.83
C GLU A 276 1.28 18.47 -17.89
N HIS A 277 0.92 19.61 -17.31
CA HIS A 277 -0.24 19.76 -16.44
C HIS A 277 -1.04 21.01 -16.81
N SER A 278 -2.29 21.04 -16.42
CA SER A 278 -3.13 22.23 -16.54
C SER A 278 -2.78 23.24 -15.45
N ALA A 279 -2.86 24.56 -15.77
CA ALA A 279 -2.54 25.60 -14.80
C ALA A 279 -3.41 25.52 -13.53
N GLU A 280 -4.67 25.18 -13.68
CA GLU A 280 -5.56 24.83 -12.58
C GLU A 280 -5.87 23.32 -12.64
N PRO A 281 -5.83 22.57 -11.52
CA PRO A 281 -5.68 23.01 -10.12
C PRO A 281 -4.20 23.14 -9.63
N TYR A 282 -3.22 23.04 -10.52
CA TYR A 282 -1.80 23.10 -10.14
C TYR A 282 -1.50 24.33 -9.26
N ASN A 283 -1.88 25.54 -9.76
CA ASN A 283 -1.64 26.79 -9.03
C ASN A 283 -2.36 26.86 -7.67
N THR A 284 -3.53 26.26 -7.57
CA THR A 284 -4.31 26.20 -6.32
C THR A 284 -3.61 25.32 -5.26
N LEU A 285 -2.92 24.26 -5.67
CA LEU A 285 -2.27 23.30 -4.78
C LEU A 285 -0.79 23.62 -4.52
N CYS A 286 -0.14 24.45 -5.35
CA CYS A 286 1.26 24.83 -5.19
C CYS A 286 1.63 25.33 -3.78
N PRO A 287 0.85 26.22 -3.13
CA PRO A 287 1.18 26.68 -1.78
C PRO A 287 1.24 25.54 -0.75
N LEU A 288 0.39 24.52 -0.87
CA LEU A 288 0.45 23.33 -0.04
C LEU A 288 1.72 22.54 -0.31
N GLU A 289 2.05 22.31 -1.58
CA GLU A 289 3.27 21.61 -1.98
C GLU A 289 4.55 22.31 -1.47
N GLU A 290 4.61 23.63 -1.58
CA GLU A 290 5.73 24.43 -1.04
C GLU A 290 5.86 24.28 0.49
N ALA A 291 4.73 24.24 1.21
CA ALA A 291 4.72 24.02 2.65
C ALA A 291 5.20 22.61 3.02
N VAL A 292 4.81 21.59 2.24
CA VAL A 292 5.26 20.20 2.40
C VAL A 292 6.76 20.09 2.17
N GLN A 293 7.28 20.69 1.11
CA GLN A 293 8.72 20.68 0.83
C GLN A 293 9.51 21.34 1.97
N SER A 294 9.02 22.47 2.49
CA SER A 294 9.63 23.17 3.62
C SER A 294 9.59 22.33 4.91
N TRP A 295 8.47 21.66 5.17
CA TRP A 295 8.33 20.75 6.31
C TRP A 295 9.28 19.55 6.20
N LEU A 296 9.38 18.94 5.02
CA LEU A 296 10.27 17.81 4.77
C LEU A 296 11.74 18.16 4.97
N ASP A 297 12.15 19.38 4.59
CA ASP A 297 13.54 19.85 4.73
C ASP A 297 13.86 20.40 6.12
N SER A 298 12.85 20.52 7.00
CA SER A 298 13.06 20.97 8.36
C SER A 298 13.88 19.97 9.17
N PRO A 299 14.97 20.41 9.84
CA PRO A 299 15.79 19.54 10.66
C PRO A 299 15.04 19.15 11.94
N VAL A 300 14.97 17.85 12.24
CA VAL A 300 14.38 17.29 13.46
C VAL A 300 15.43 17.04 14.56
N GLY A 301 16.71 16.91 14.20
CA GLY A 301 17.80 16.72 15.13
C GLY A 301 19.14 16.45 14.44
N LEU A 302 20.15 16.10 15.24
CA LEU A 302 21.52 15.85 14.76
C LEU A 302 21.92 14.40 15.05
N LEU A 303 22.69 13.80 14.13
CA LEU A 303 23.49 12.61 14.42
C LEU A 303 24.94 13.03 14.74
N THR A 304 25.61 12.23 15.57
CA THR A 304 27.07 12.41 15.82
C THR A 304 27.89 12.21 14.55
N GLU A 305 27.43 11.36 13.64
CA GLU A 305 27.93 11.17 12.28
C GLU A 305 26.80 10.73 11.35
N SER A 306 26.85 11.11 10.08
CA SER A 306 25.91 10.63 9.07
C SER A 306 26.05 9.12 8.85
N VAL A 307 24.93 8.43 8.64
CA VAL A 307 24.87 7.03 8.25
C VAL A 307 24.80 6.95 6.73
N PRO A 308 25.83 6.45 6.03
CA PRO A 308 25.76 6.30 4.58
C PRO A 308 24.77 5.21 4.15
N PRO A 309 24.28 5.22 2.90
CA PRO A 309 23.54 4.10 2.34
C PRO A 309 24.37 2.80 2.40
N GLU A 310 23.70 1.69 2.64
CA GLU A 310 24.31 0.36 2.76
C GLU A 310 23.74 -0.58 1.67
N GLY A 311 24.53 -1.58 1.23
CA GLY A 311 24.08 -2.58 0.25
C GLY A 311 23.03 -3.54 0.84
N LYS A 312 22.03 -3.92 0.05
CA LYS A 312 20.92 -4.80 0.49
C LYS A 312 21.39 -6.12 1.09
N LEU A 313 22.33 -6.79 0.44
CA LEU A 313 22.89 -8.04 0.93
C LEU A 313 23.80 -7.80 2.13
N ASP A 314 24.54 -6.68 2.15
CA ASP A 314 25.45 -6.34 3.24
C ASP A 314 24.69 -6.10 4.55
N VAL A 315 23.58 -5.34 4.50
CA VAL A 315 22.77 -5.12 5.70
C VAL A 315 22.17 -6.43 6.22
N ALA A 316 21.77 -7.33 5.35
CA ALA A 316 21.23 -8.63 5.74
C ALA A 316 22.32 -9.56 6.33
N LEU A 317 23.57 -9.45 5.90
CA LEU A 317 24.71 -10.26 6.41
C LEU A 317 25.33 -9.67 7.67
N TYR A 318 25.40 -8.35 7.79
CA TYR A 318 26.22 -7.68 8.80
C TYR A 318 25.44 -6.76 9.74
N GLY A 319 24.11 -6.65 9.58
CA GLY A 319 23.26 -5.70 10.29
C GLY A 319 23.27 -4.31 9.68
N SER A 320 22.29 -3.49 10.07
CA SER A 320 22.14 -2.11 9.61
C SER A 320 22.01 -1.13 10.77
N ARG A 321 22.73 -0.01 10.71
CA ARG A 321 22.62 1.07 11.68
C ARG A 321 21.21 1.70 11.67
N VAL A 322 20.60 1.83 10.49
CA VAL A 322 19.26 2.39 10.35
C VAL A 322 18.20 1.46 10.93
N ALA A 323 18.30 0.14 10.69
CA ALA A 323 17.39 -0.83 11.29
C ALA A 323 17.54 -0.87 12.82
N ASP A 324 18.75 -0.76 13.33
CA ASP A 324 19.00 -0.69 14.78
C ASP A 324 18.39 0.59 15.40
N LEU A 325 18.45 1.73 14.70
CA LEU A 325 17.75 2.94 15.11
C LEU A 325 16.24 2.70 15.18
N PHE A 326 15.63 2.14 14.13
CA PHE A 326 14.19 1.86 14.14
C PHE A 326 13.78 0.90 15.25
N ASN A 327 14.57 -0.14 15.51
CA ASN A 327 14.35 -1.04 16.65
C ASN A 327 14.43 -0.29 18.00
N LEU A 328 15.37 0.65 18.16
CA LEU A 328 15.45 1.47 19.38
C LEU A 328 14.22 2.35 19.55
N VAL A 329 13.76 2.99 18.47
CA VAL A 329 12.52 3.78 18.47
C VAL A 329 11.33 2.92 18.92
N GLN A 330 11.18 1.73 18.34
CA GLN A 330 10.10 0.80 18.69
C GLN A 330 10.16 0.36 20.15
N LEU A 331 11.35 -0.01 20.65
CA LEU A 331 11.55 -0.43 22.05
C LEU A 331 11.28 0.71 23.04
N GLU A 332 11.78 1.93 22.77
CA GLU A 332 11.54 3.08 23.65
C GLU A 332 10.05 3.49 23.66
N THR A 333 9.41 3.47 22.50
CA THR A 333 7.99 3.85 22.37
C THR A 333 7.07 2.90 23.12
N THR A 334 7.40 1.59 23.13
CA THR A 334 6.46 0.56 23.60
C THR A 334 6.87 -0.09 24.93
N GLY A 335 8.14 -0.02 25.29
CA GLY A 335 8.69 -0.77 26.42
C GLY A 335 8.70 -2.29 26.21
N ALA A 336 8.61 -2.77 24.98
CA ALA A 336 8.62 -4.19 24.67
C ALA A 336 9.99 -4.84 24.96
N ASP A 337 10.00 -6.15 25.21
CA ASP A 337 11.23 -6.92 25.45
C ASP A 337 12.06 -7.07 24.17
N ILE A 338 11.39 -7.29 23.04
CA ILE A 338 11.98 -7.62 21.74
C ILE A 338 11.35 -6.73 20.66
N SER A 339 12.14 -6.34 19.68
CA SER A 339 11.68 -5.56 18.52
C SER A 339 12.10 -6.24 17.23
N CYS A 340 11.25 -6.16 16.20
CA CYS A 340 11.66 -6.45 14.83
C CYS A 340 11.15 -5.39 13.86
N THR A 341 12.00 -5.02 12.90
CA THR A 341 11.74 -4.04 11.86
C THR A 341 12.34 -4.48 10.54
N SER A 342 11.81 -3.97 9.44
CA SER A 342 12.38 -4.16 8.10
C SER A 342 12.84 -2.83 7.51
N LEU A 343 13.64 -2.91 6.45
CA LEU A 343 14.02 -1.77 5.61
C LEU A 343 13.32 -1.86 4.26
N GLY A 344 13.24 -0.75 3.54
CA GLY A 344 12.76 -0.73 2.17
C GLY A 344 13.63 -1.56 1.21
N ASN A 345 13.19 -1.67 -0.04
CA ASN A 345 13.94 -2.39 -1.07
C ASN A 345 15.33 -1.77 -1.32
N ASP A 346 15.49 -0.48 -1.09
CA ASP A 346 16.76 0.25 -1.17
C ASP A 346 17.09 0.86 0.19
N PRO A 347 17.98 0.23 1.00
CA PRO A 347 18.37 0.78 2.27
C PRO A 347 19.08 2.11 2.11
N ILE A 348 18.42 3.17 2.56
CA ILE A 348 18.96 4.54 2.53
C ILE A 348 19.61 4.84 3.88
N GLY A 349 20.66 5.63 3.89
CA GLY A 349 21.26 6.13 5.10
C GLY A 349 20.49 7.31 5.70
N LEU A 350 21.06 7.92 6.73
CA LEU A 350 20.55 9.15 7.36
C LEU A 350 21.67 10.19 7.43
N ALA A 351 21.42 11.36 6.85
CA ALA A 351 22.32 12.51 6.94
C ALA A 351 22.20 13.22 8.30
N SER A 352 23.21 13.99 8.70
CA SER A 352 23.14 14.94 9.79
C SER A 352 23.31 16.37 9.21
N PRO A 353 22.38 17.30 9.49
CA PRO A 353 21.17 17.16 10.30
C PRO A 353 20.16 16.18 9.70
N VAL A 354 19.42 15.49 10.58
CA VAL A 354 18.30 14.62 10.18
C VAL A 354 17.09 15.51 9.86
N THR A 355 16.45 15.25 8.73
CA THR A 355 15.22 15.93 8.31
C THR A 355 14.06 14.93 8.21
N MET A 356 12.81 15.43 8.18
CA MET A 356 11.64 14.58 7.92
C MET A 356 11.79 13.84 6.58
N ARG A 357 12.31 14.51 5.54
CA ARG A 357 12.61 13.88 4.24
C ARG A 357 13.55 12.69 4.37
N GLY A 358 14.65 12.84 5.13
CA GLY A 358 15.58 11.74 5.36
C GLY A 358 14.96 10.57 6.10
N ILE A 359 14.11 10.83 7.09
CA ILE A 359 13.38 9.80 7.84
C ILE A 359 12.38 9.10 6.94
N THR A 360 11.54 9.84 6.21
CA THR A 360 10.52 9.28 5.31
C THR A 360 11.15 8.47 4.17
N ALA A 361 12.29 8.93 3.65
CA ALA A 361 13.05 8.20 2.65
C ALA A 361 13.63 6.88 3.19
N ALA A 362 14.07 6.87 4.45
CA ALA A 362 14.62 5.67 5.10
C ALA A 362 13.52 4.68 5.55
N TYR A 363 12.32 5.18 5.86
CA TYR A 363 11.16 4.39 6.26
C TYR A 363 9.94 4.74 5.37
N LEU A 364 9.81 4.03 4.26
CA LEU A 364 8.85 4.35 3.18
C LEU A 364 7.39 3.99 3.49
N PHE A 365 7.15 3.20 4.54
CA PHE A 365 5.83 2.64 4.81
C PHE A 365 5.12 3.40 5.92
N ALA A 366 3.83 3.68 5.75
CA ALA A 366 2.95 4.26 6.78
C ALA A 366 2.55 3.21 7.83
N ASN A 367 3.54 2.54 8.41
CA ASN A 367 3.32 1.49 9.40
C ASN A 367 3.18 2.07 10.81
N THR A 368 2.18 1.59 11.52
CA THR A 368 2.03 1.77 12.97
C THR A 368 2.61 0.58 13.73
N LEU A 369 2.74 0.70 15.06
CA LEU A 369 3.33 -0.34 15.90
C LEU A 369 2.27 -1.26 16.51
N VAL A 370 2.61 -2.54 16.59
CA VAL A 370 1.82 -3.57 17.27
C VAL A 370 2.74 -4.34 18.24
N VAL A 371 2.32 -4.45 19.51
CA VAL A 371 3.01 -5.30 20.51
C VAL A 371 2.24 -6.60 20.64
N MET A 372 2.94 -7.72 20.52
CA MET A 372 2.39 -9.07 20.57
C MET A 372 3.08 -9.92 21.63
N GLU A 373 2.40 -10.95 22.11
CA GLU A 373 2.96 -11.98 22.99
C GLU A 373 3.60 -13.08 22.13
N ALA A 374 4.91 -13.22 22.18
CA ALA A 374 5.68 -14.21 21.44
C ALA A 374 6.47 -15.13 22.37
N ASN A 375 6.67 -16.38 21.99
CA ASN A 375 7.54 -17.34 22.66
C ASN A 375 8.77 -17.67 21.79
N GLU A 376 9.70 -18.48 22.30
CA GLU A 376 10.92 -18.87 21.58
C GLU A 376 10.60 -19.52 20.22
N GLU A 377 9.59 -20.39 20.15
CA GLU A 377 9.21 -21.09 18.92
C GLU A 377 8.73 -20.11 17.83
N THR A 378 7.88 -19.14 18.21
CA THR A 378 7.42 -18.07 17.32
C THR A 378 8.58 -17.24 16.80
N ILE A 379 9.47 -16.78 17.68
CA ILE A 379 10.64 -15.97 17.32
C ILE A 379 11.58 -16.75 16.41
N ARG A 380 11.85 -18.02 16.74
CA ARG A 380 12.68 -18.92 15.93
C ARG A 380 12.10 -19.14 14.53
N SER A 381 10.80 -19.37 14.43
CA SER A 381 10.11 -19.49 13.14
C SER A 381 10.24 -18.23 12.28
N ALA A 382 10.09 -17.04 12.88
CA ALA A 382 10.28 -15.78 12.20
C ALA A 382 11.74 -15.57 11.75
N LEU A 383 12.71 -15.93 12.58
CA LEU A 383 14.13 -15.90 12.22
C LEU A 383 14.49 -16.90 11.11
N GLU A 384 13.87 -18.09 11.06
CA GLU A 384 14.04 -19.04 9.95
C GLU A 384 13.49 -18.45 8.63
N ARG A 385 12.41 -17.67 8.70
CA ARG A 385 11.95 -16.91 7.54
C ARG A 385 12.98 -15.86 7.09
N CYS A 386 13.60 -15.13 8.02
CA CYS A 386 14.72 -14.23 7.69
C CYS A 386 15.89 -15.00 7.08
N ALA A 387 16.28 -16.14 7.65
CA ALA A 387 17.37 -16.94 7.12
C ALA A 387 17.10 -17.54 5.73
N SER A 388 15.83 -17.70 5.31
CA SER A 388 15.45 -18.13 3.96
C SER A 388 15.75 -17.08 2.89
N TYR A 389 16.00 -15.82 3.29
CA TYR A 389 16.43 -14.74 2.41
C TYR A 389 17.70 -15.06 1.62
N PHE A 390 18.55 -15.91 2.19
CA PHE A 390 19.84 -16.22 1.60
C PHE A 390 19.81 -17.53 0.81
N THR A 391 20.59 -17.57 -0.26
CA THR A 391 21.03 -18.80 -0.94
C THR A 391 22.56 -18.78 -1.05
N LEU A 392 23.17 -19.94 -1.17
CA LEU A 392 24.61 -20.07 -1.41
C LEU A 392 24.86 -20.49 -2.86
N GLU A 393 25.58 -19.66 -3.61
CA GLU A 393 26.08 -19.95 -4.96
C GLU A 393 27.61 -20.07 -4.90
N ASN A 394 28.12 -21.28 -5.12
CA ASN A 394 29.55 -21.58 -5.01
C ASN A 394 30.17 -21.12 -3.67
N GLY A 395 29.43 -21.29 -2.58
CA GLY A 395 29.87 -20.88 -1.25
C GLY A 395 29.74 -19.38 -0.95
N THR A 396 29.20 -18.59 -1.86
CA THR A 396 28.99 -17.13 -1.70
C THR A 396 27.51 -16.84 -1.46
N PRO A 397 27.16 -16.06 -0.43
CA PRO A 397 25.79 -15.66 -0.17
C PRO A 397 25.19 -14.80 -1.30
N ARG A 398 23.96 -15.12 -1.66
CA ARG A 398 23.11 -14.36 -2.59
C ARG A 398 21.71 -14.22 -1.99
N VAL A 399 20.91 -13.30 -2.54
CA VAL A 399 19.50 -13.22 -2.21
C VAL A 399 18.74 -14.36 -2.90
N SER A 400 17.87 -15.02 -2.18
CA SER A 400 17.00 -16.08 -2.71
C SER A 400 15.99 -15.52 -3.71
N ASN A 401 15.73 -16.28 -4.79
CA ASN A 401 14.72 -15.94 -5.79
C ASN A 401 13.31 -15.79 -5.19
N GLU A 402 13.04 -16.39 -4.03
CA GLU A 402 11.78 -16.23 -3.30
C GLU A 402 11.50 -14.76 -2.90
N PHE A 403 12.56 -13.95 -2.75
CA PHE A 403 12.46 -12.52 -2.42
C PHE A 403 12.67 -11.60 -3.63
N LEU A 404 12.87 -12.17 -4.81
CA LEU A 404 13.13 -11.42 -6.04
C LEU A 404 12.03 -11.61 -7.10
N LEU A 405 11.29 -12.73 -7.05
CA LEU A 405 10.31 -13.13 -8.05
C LEU A 405 8.97 -13.50 -7.41
N PRO A 406 7.83 -13.11 -8.01
CA PRO A 406 7.69 -12.28 -9.21
C PRO A 406 7.98 -10.79 -8.99
N LYS A 407 8.07 -10.36 -7.71
CA LYS A 407 8.30 -8.99 -7.27
C LYS A 407 9.51 -8.95 -6.33
N VAL A 408 10.27 -7.87 -6.38
CA VAL A 408 11.38 -7.63 -5.43
C VAL A 408 10.82 -7.24 -4.07
N GLU A 409 11.12 -8.03 -3.03
CA GLU A 409 10.56 -7.91 -1.69
C GLU A 409 11.62 -7.98 -0.59
N HIS A 410 12.72 -7.20 -0.73
CA HIS A 410 13.76 -7.13 0.30
C HIS A 410 13.20 -6.67 1.65
N TYR A 411 12.11 -5.90 1.66
CA TYR A 411 11.38 -5.48 2.86
C TYR A 411 10.75 -6.63 3.66
N ASN A 412 10.79 -7.85 3.15
CA ASN A 412 10.40 -9.05 3.89
C ASN A 412 11.56 -9.70 4.65
N TYR A 413 12.71 -9.03 4.77
CA TYR A 413 13.79 -9.39 5.69
C TYR A 413 13.74 -8.49 6.93
N ASP A 414 13.63 -9.09 8.13
CA ASP A 414 13.52 -8.36 9.39
C ASP A 414 14.82 -8.38 10.19
N PHE A 415 15.09 -7.26 10.86
CA PHE A 415 16.18 -7.07 11.83
C PHE A 415 15.61 -7.08 13.24
N TYR A 416 16.26 -7.79 14.17
CA TYR A 416 15.76 -7.91 15.54
C TYR A 416 16.67 -7.21 16.54
N ALA A 417 16.07 -6.71 17.63
CA ALA A 417 16.76 -6.22 18.81
C ALA A 417 16.11 -6.79 20.08
N GLY A 418 16.89 -6.83 21.19
CA GLY A 418 16.48 -7.48 22.43
C GLY A 418 16.75 -8.98 22.48
N ILE A 419 17.32 -9.53 21.40
CA ILE A 419 17.81 -10.93 21.31
C ILE A 419 19.13 -10.96 20.55
N SER A 420 19.95 -12.00 20.82
CA SER A 420 21.13 -12.33 20.02
C SER A 420 20.86 -13.61 19.24
N TYR A 421 21.18 -13.61 17.94
CA TYR A 421 20.89 -14.75 17.08
C TYR A 421 21.97 -14.99 16.02
N SER A 422 22.06 -16.25 15.55
CA SER A 422 23.02 -16.62 14.52
C SER A 422 22.41 -17.56 13.50
N PHE A 423 22.74 -17.33 12.21
CA PHE A 423 22.40 -18.19 11.10
C PHE A 423 23.62 -18.96 10.60
N ASP A 424 23.43 -20.22 10.20
CA ASP A 424 24.39 -21.00 9.40
C ASP A 424 23.75 -21.33 8.04
N LEU A 425 24.17 -20.61 7.00
CA LEU A 425 23.58 -20.70 5.65
C LEU A 425 23.92 -22.03 4.95
N ARG A 426 24.89 -22.79 5.44
CA ARG A 426 25.25 -24.14 4.94
C ARG A 426 24.18 -25.17 5.29
N ARG A 427 23.32 -24.88 6.26
CA ARG A 427 22.21 -25.73 6.67
C ARG A 427 21.00 -25.56 5.74
N PRO A 428 20.13 -26.57 5.66
CA PRO A 428 18.86 -26.45 4.91
C PRO A 428 18.01 -25.30 5.43
N VAL A 429 17.25 -24.65 4.52
CA VAL A 429 16.22 -23.67 4.89
C VAL A 429 15.24 -24.28 5.90
N GLY A 430 14.88 -23.52 6.92
CA GLY A 430 14.05 -23.99 8.04
C GLY A 430 14.84 -24.64 9.19
N SER A 431 16.20 -24.68 9.10
CA SER A 431 17.09 -25.21 10.16
C SER A 431 18.39 -24.41 10.28
N ARG A 432 18.35 -23.13 9.87
CA ARG A 432 19.51 -22.22 9.80
C ARG A 432 19.78 -21.44 11.08
N VAL A 433 18.79 -21.30 11.96
CA VAL A 433 18.94 -20.62 13.25
C VAL A 433 19.69 -21.55 14.22
N ILE A 434 20.98 -21.28 14.41
CA ILE A 434 21.87 -22.13 15.24
C ILE A 434 22.02 -21.62 16.67
N SER A 435 21.76 -20.32 16.89
CA SER A 435 21.75 -19.69 18.21
C SER A 435 20.62 -18.71 18.33
N LEU A 436 19.97 -18.68 19.50
CA LEU A 436 18.94 -17.70 19.87
C LEU A 436 18.98 -17.55 21.39
N THR A 437 19.38 -16.37 21.86
CA THR A 437 19.57 -16.06 23.29
C THR A 437 19.07 -14.62 23.57
N LEU A 438 18.89 -14.33 24.85
CA LEU A 438 18.81 -12.95 25.32
C LEU A 438 20.19 -12.26 25.21
N PRO A 439 20.26 -10.90 25.29
CA PRO A 439 21.53 -10.17 25.15
C PRO A 439 22.59 -10.56 26.21
N ASP A 440 22.18 -11.07 27.34
CA ASP A 440 23.08 -11.57 28.40
C ASP A 440 23.59 -13.01 28.15
N GLY A 441 23.21 -13.62 27.02
CA GLY A 441 23.57 -14.97 26.64
C GLY A 441 22.67 -16.07 27.22
N SER A 442 21.70 -15.75 28.06
CA SER A 442 20.75 -16.72 28.60
C SER A 442 19.73 -17.18 27.54
N PRO A 443 19.26 -18.45 27.58
CA PRO A 443 18.25 -18.96 26.67
C PRO A 443 16.90 -18.27 26.92
N LEU A 444 16.06 -18.10 25.86
CA LEU A 444 14.72 -17.59 26.02
C LEU A 444 13.83 -18.49 26.86
N GLY A 445 13.98 -19.80 26.73
CA GLY A 445 13.24 -20.81 27.50
C GLY A 445 11.73 -20.78 27.18
N THR A 446 10.92 -21.14 28.18
CA THR A 446 9.46 -21.25 28.04
C THR A 446 8.72 -19.94 28.36
N LYS A 447 9.44 -18.87 28.63
CA LYS A 447 8.86 -17.55 28.93
C LYS A 447 8.22 -16.97 27.68
N LYS A 448 7.19 -16.17 27.88
CA LYS A 448 6.59 -15.31 26.84
C LYS A 448 7.18 -13.91 26.94
N TYR A 449 7.40 -13.29 25.79
CA TYR A 449 8.00 -11.98 25.64
C TYR A 449 7.03 -11.06 24.89
N SER A 450 7.08 -9.77 25.19
CA SER A 450 6.47 -8.74 24.37
C SER A 450 7.36 -8.46 23.17
N LEU A 451 6.82 -8.68 21.97
CA LEU A 451 7.46 -8.42 20.67
C LEU A 451 6.76 -7.25 20.00
N VAL A 452 7.48 -6.16 19.73
CA VAL A 452 6.97 -5.06 18.93
C VAL A 452 7.40 -5.19 17.47
N THR A 453 6.46 -4.91 16.55
CA THR A 453 6.69 -4.89 15.10
C THR A 453 5.68 -3.97 14.42
N SER A 454 5.78 -3.84 13.09
CA SER A 454 4.78 -3.09 12.31
C SER A 454 3.42 -3.79 12.26
N ASN A 455 2.35 -3.01 12.07
CA ASN A 455 1.01 -3.55 11.80
C ASN A 455 1.01 -4.53 10.62
N TYR A 456 1.73 -4.22 9.54
CA TYR A 456 1.92 -5.11 8.39
C TYR A 456 2.51 -6.47 8.79
N ARG A 457 3.62 -6.47 9.55
CA ARG A 457 4.29 -7.71 9.96
C ARG A 457 3.47 -8.51 10.96
N ALA A 458 2.71 -7.84 11.82
CA ALA A 458 1.86 -8.47 12.84
C ALA A 458 0.75 -9.34 12.22
N THR A 459 0.33 -9.09 10.97
CA THR A 459 -0.63 -9.94 10.25
C THR A 459 -0.05 -11.25 9.73
N GLY A 460 1.29 -11.42 9.81
CA GLY A 460 2.00 -12.58 9.28
C GLY A 460 2.38 -12.47 7.81
N THR A 461 2.12 -11.31 7.19
CA THR A 461 2.44 -11.05 5.77
C THR A 461 3.95 -11.14 5.50
N GLY A 462 4.34 -11.48 4.28
CA GLY A 462 5.73 -11.69 3.89
C GLY A 462 6.31 -13.05 4.32
N GLY A 463 5.44 -14.02 4.65
CA GLY A 463 5.85 -15.38 5.04
C GLY A 463 6.08 -15.57 6.55
N TYR A 464 5.63 -14.61 7.38
CA TYR A 464 5.78 -14.65 8.84
C TYR A 464 4.54 -15.25 9.55
N GLY A 465 3.98 -16.34 9.03
CA GLY A 465 2.74 -16.95 9.50
C GLY A 465 2.69 -17.25 11.01
N ALA A 466 3.82 -17.49 11.66
CA ALA A 466 3.88 -17.68 13.11
C ALA A 466 3.46 -16.45 13.91
N LEU A 467 3.68 -15.23 13.38
CA LEU A 467 3.28 -13.97 14.02
C LEU A 467 1.77 -13.76 13.98
N ARG A 468 1.10 -14.20 12.92
CA ARG A 468 -0.36 -14.08 12.78
C ARG A 468 -1.14 -14.69 13.93
N CYS A 469 -0.62 -15.74 14.55
CA CYS A 469 -1.27 -16.45 15.64
C CYS A 469 -0.96 -15.87 17.03
N CYS A 470 -0.12 -14.84 17.11
CA CYS A 470 0.25 -14.22 18.36
C CYS A 470 -0.88 -13.36 18.94
N ARG A 471 -1.04 -13.42 20.26
CA ARG A 471 -1.96 -12.52 20.95
C ARG A 471 -1.45 -11.10 20.89
N VAL A 472 -2.25 -10.19 20.34
CA VAL A 472 -1.96 -8.75 20.35
C VAL A 472 -2.17 -8.20 21.77
N LEU A 473 -1.17 -7.49 22.29
CA LEU A 473 -1.18 -6.84 23.60
C LEU A 473 -1.50 -5.36 23.51
N TRP A 474 -1.04 -4.70 22.43
CA TRP A 474 -1.24 -3.26 22.21
C TRP A 474 -1.09 -2.90 20.74
N ARG A 475 -1.80 -1.84 20.30
CA ARG A 475 -1.68 -1.22 18.99
C ARG A 475 -1.46 0.28 19.13
N GLY A 476 -0.48 0.82 18.43
CA GLY A 476 -0.23 2.27 18.33
C GLY A 476 -1.03 2.92 17.20
N GLY A 477 -1.29 4.21 17.36
CA GLY A 477 -1.96 5.03 16.32
C GLY A 477 -1.02 5.93 15.52
N ARG A 478 0.27 6.02 15.91
CA ARG A 478 1.26 6.89 15.24
C ARG A 478 2.15 6.08 14.32
N GLU A 479 2.53 6.69 13.21
CA GLU A 479 3.39 6.07 12.22
C GLU A 479 4.87 6.11 12.62
N MET A 480 5.65 5.17 12.10
CA MET A 480 7.08 5.06 12.41
C MET A 480 7.91 6.29 12.04
N PRO A 481 7.66 7.00 10.93
CA PRO A 481 8.40 8.23 10.64
C PRO A 481 8.26 9.29 11.74
N ASP A 482 7.06 9.51 12.28
CA ASP A 482 6.80 10.48 13.35
C ASP A 482 7.47 10.09 14.65
N LEU A 483 7.36 8.81 15.02
CA LEU A 483 8.03 8.26 16.20
C LEU A 483 9.54 8.38 16.09
N THR A 484 10.09 8.18 14.88
CA THR A 484 11.53 8.33 14.61
C THR A 484 11.96 9.79 14.72
N ALA A 485 11.17 10.73 14.19
CA ALA A 485 11.45 12.16 14.30
C ALA A 485 11.48 12.61 15.76
N GLU A 486 10.49 12.21 16.56
CA GLU A 486 10.45 12.50 17.99
C GLU A 486 11.65 11.92 18.75
N TYR A 487 11.99 10.66 18.45
CA TYR A 487 13.15 10.00 19.06
C TYR A 487 14.46 10.74 18.73
N VAL A 488 14.67 11.07 17.45
CA VAL A 488 15.86 11.83 17.02
C VAL A 488 15.90 13.19 17.68
N HIS A 489 14.78 13.89 17.76
CA HIS A 489 14.71 15.18 18.43
C HIS A 489 15.08 15.09 19.92
N LYS A 490 14.52 14.11 20.62
CA LYS A 490 14.73 13.89 22.06
C LYS A 490 16.18 13.52 22.39
N HIS A 491 16.84 12.75 21.54
CA HIS A 491 18.17 12.20 21.80
C HIS A 491 19.30 12.93 21.04
N SER A 492 19.02 14.09 20.44
CA SER A 492 19.98 14.85 19.64
C SER A 492 21.11 15.48 20.51
N PRO A 493 22.40 15.36 20.14
CA PRO A 493 22.94 14.59 19.01
C PRO A 493 22.95 13.07 19.28
N LEU A 494 22.37 12.32 18.34
CA LEU A 494 22.19 10.87 18.47
C LEU A 494 23.37 10.09 17.87
N ASN A 495 23.90 9.11 18.61
CA ASN A 495 24.83 8.14 18.07
C ASN A 495 24.11 6.91 17.54
N VAL A 496 24.17 6.68 16.23
CA VAL A 496 23.56 5.52 15.56
C VAL A 496 24.66 4.50 15.24
N SER A 497 24.71 3.41 16.01
CA SER A 497 25.72 2.35 15.89
C SER A 497 25.08 0.99 15.68
N ARG A 498 25.78 0.06 15.01
CA ARG A 498 25.36 -1.35 14.94
C ARG A 498 25.43 -1.98 16.32
N ARG A 499 24.41 -2.74 16.69
CA ARG A 499 24.34 -3.40 18.01
C ARG A 499 25.07 -4.74 18.06
N GLY A 500 25.32 -5.36 16.90
CA GLY A 500 26.11 -6.59 16.82
C GLY A 500 25.40 -7.84 17.36
N GLU A 501 24.09 -7.83 17.40
CA GLU A 501 23.25 -8.92 17.95
C GLU A 501 23.00 -10.06 16.95
N MET A 502 23.38 -9.87 15.68
CA MET A 502 23.19 -10.82 14.59
C MET A 502 24.54 -11.33 14.05
N HIS A 503 24.63 -12.64 13.79
CA HIS A 503 25.79 -13.27 13.15
C HIS A 503 25.34 -14.23 12.05
N VAL A 504 25.95 -14.13 10.86
CA VAL A 504 25.68 -15.02 9.71
C VAL A 504 26.96 -15.77 9.37
N LEU A 505 26.86 -17.11 9.28
CA LEU A 505 27.96 -18.02 8.91
C LEU A 505 27.65 -18.64 7.53
N TRP A 506 28.68 -18.71 6.64
CA TRP A 506 28.56 -19.32 5.32
C TRP A 506 29.88 -19.96 4.84
#